data_a85ebfe53256868ae52f8093109c007b
#
_entry.id   a85ebfe53256868ae52f8093109c007b
#
_cell.length_a   1.000
_cell.length_b   1.000
_cell.length_c   1.000
_cell.angle_alpha   90.00
_cell.angle_beta   90.00
_cell.angle_gamma   90.00
#
_symmetry.space_group_name_H-M   'P 1'
#
loop_
_entity.id
_entity.type
_entity.pdbx_description
1 polymer ?
#
loop_
_entity_poly.entity_id
_entity_poly.type
_entity_poly.pdbx_seq_one_letter_code
_entity_poly.pdbx_strand_id
1 'polypeptide(L)'
;MTESEIEYEWRKSCEVLKNIIGHEVIVASIPNGYGSQRIFRLTSNAGIRELYTSEPTQKISQKENVTAIGRYVIHNNMTTEDVVSLVVKKDVRRRIYIRWKLLECVKALFGSKYDKLKSLYLKLK
;
A
#
# COMPACT_ATOMS: atom_id res chain seq x y z
N MET A 1 -14.54 7.08 -7.94
CA MET A 1 -14.11 8.42 -7.48
C MET A 1 -13.36 9.14 -8.60
N THR A 2 -13.69 10.37 -8.83
CA THR A 2 -13.00 11.30 -9.75
C THR A 2 -11.65 11.73 -9.13
N GLU A 3 -10.77 12.36 -9.91
CA GLU A 3 -9.51 12.90 -9.39
C GLU A 3 -9.74 13.99 -8.35
N SER A 4 -10.69 14.87 -8.62
CA SER A 4 -11.06 15.96 -7.70
C SER A 4 -11.60 15.46 -6.36
N GLU A 5 -12.38 14.39 -6.35
CA GLU A 5 -12.86 13.76 -5.11
C GLU A 5 -11.69 13.16 -4.31
N ILE A 6 -10.78 12.44 -4.97
CA ILE A 6 -9.60 11.84 -4.31
C ILE A 6 -8.69 12.94 -3.75
N GLU A 7 -8.42 13.99 -4.52
CA GLU A 7 -7.58 15.10 -4.07
C GLU A 7 -8.23 15.86 -2.90
N TYR A 8 -9.53 16.08 -2.95
CA TYR A 8 -10.30 16.69 -1.87
C TYR A 8 -10.19 15.85 -0.58
N GLU A 9 -10.39 14.53 -0.65
CA GLU A 9 -10.27 13.62 0.49
C GLU A 9 -8.87 13.70 1.14
N TRP A 10 -7.81 13.70 0.33
CA TRP A 10 -6.44 13.83 0.84
C TRP A 10 -6.21 15.19 1.53
N ARG A 11 -6.59 16.30 0.87
CA ARG A 11 -6.44 17.64 1.43
C ARG A 11 -7.22 17.82 2.71
N LYS A 12 -8.49 17.35 2.72
CA LYS A 12 -9.36 17.45 3.88
C LYS A 12 -8.84 16.65 5.07
N SER A 13 -8.36 15.44 4.82
CA SER A 13 -7.74 14.60 5.85
C SER A 13 -6.49 15.26 6.44
N CYS A 14 -5.61 15.81 5.60
CA CYS A 14 -4.42 16.53 6.05
C CYS A 14 -4.78 17.76 6.88
N GLU A 15 -5.77 18.55 6.46
CA GLU A 15 -6.25 19.73 7.19
C GLU A 15 -6.77 19.37 8.58
N VAL A 16 -7.64 18.36 8.67
CA VAL A 16 -8.22 17.92 9.94
C VAL A 16 -7.11 17.44 10.89
N LEU A 17 -6.21 16.59 10.39
CA LEU A 17 -5.09 16.10 11.20
C LEU A 17 -4.14 17.23 11.63
N LYS A 18 -3.81 18.16 10.73
CA LYS A 18 -2.99 19.34 11.05
C LYS A 18 -3.60 20.15 12.20
N ASN A 19 -4.92 20.35 12.19
CA ASN A 19 -5.60 21.09 13.27
C ASN A 19 -5.53 20.36 14.63
N ILE A 20 -5.43 19.02 14.62
CA ILE A 20 -5.32 18.22 15.85
C ILE A 20 -3.87 18.18 16.35
N ILE A 21 -2.91 17.95 15.47
CA ILE A 21 -1.50 17.71 15.84
C ILE A 21 -0.64 18.98 15.84
N GLY A 22 -1.13 20.08 15.26
CA GLY A 22 -0.46 21.39 15.25
C GLY A 22 0.64 21.57 14.21
N HIS A 23 0.86 20.58 13.32
CA HIS A 23 1.86 20.68 12.24
C HIS A 23 1.40 19.96 10.96
N GLU A 24 2.12 20.19 9.84
CA GLU A 24 1.80 19.61 8.54
C GLU A 24 1.86 18.08 8.56
N VAL A 25 0.92 17.46 7.86
CA VAL A 25 0.88 16.01 7.63
C VAL A 25 1.59 15.71 6.32
N ILE A 26 2.78 15.14 6.41
CA ILE A 26 3.62 14.84 5.24
C ILE A 26 3.76 13.34 4.98
N VAL A 27 3.22 12.49 5.84
CA VAL A 27 3.31 11.03 5.77
C VAL A 27 1.90 10.44 5.67
N ALA A 28 1.71 9.51 4.75
CA ALA A 28 0.44 8.82 4.59
C ALA A 28 0.60 7.35 4.18
N SER A 29 -0.49 6.62 4.22
CA SER A 29 -0.57 5.22 3.80
C SER A 29 -1.77 5.01 2.89
N ILE A 30 -1.56 4.27 1.79
CA ILE A 30 -2.65 3.97 0.86
C ILE A 30 -3.49 2.80 1.41
N PRO A 31 -4.82 2.95 1.54
CA PRO A 31 -5.71 1.84 1.81
C PRO A 31 -5.56 0.76 0.71
N ASN A 32 -5.49 -0.51 1.11
CA ASN A 32 -5.21 -1.63 0.20
C ASN A 32 -3.87 -1.56 -0.58
N GLY A 33 -3.10 -0.49 -0.41
CA GLY A 33 -1.69 -0.38 -0.75
C GLY A 33 -1.31 -0.31 -2.22
N TYR A 34 -2.24 -0.15 -3.14
CA TYR A 34 -1.93 0.00 -4.57
C TYR A 34 -1.64 1.45 -4.92
N GLY A 35 -0.35 1.76 -5.11
CA GLY A 35 0.10 3.06 -5.61
C GLY A 35 0.13 3.10 -7.13
N SER A 36 -0.90 3.66 -7.78
CA SER A 36 -0.82 4.05 -9.18
C SER A 36 -0.10 5.41 -9.32
N GLN A 37 0.45 5.70 -10.50
CA GLN A 37 1.05 7.01 -10.79
C GLN A 37 0.07 8.14 -10.50
N ARG A 38 -1.21 7.94 -10.83
CA ARG A 38 -2.31 8.86 -10.51
C ARG A 38 -2.39 9.17 -9.01
N ILE A 39 -2.35 8.14 -8.15
CA ILE A 39 -2.42 8.33 -6.69
C ILE A 39 -1.19 9.08 -6.18
N PHE A 40 0.03 8.75 -6.64
CA PHE A 40 1.23 9.47 -6.25
C PHE A 40 1.17 10.96 -6.61
N ARG A 41 0.65 11.30 -7.80
CA ARG A 41 0.45 12.69 -8.20
C ARG A 41 -0.54 13.41 -7.29
N LEU A 42 -1.70 12.82 -7.02
CA LEU A 42 -2.75 13.44 -6.20
C LEU A 42 -2.32 13.60 -4.72
N THR A 43 -1.58 12.64 -4.18
CA THR A 43 -1.02 12.76 -2.82
C THR A 43 0.09 13.80 -2.75
N SER A 44 0.94 13.93 -3.79
CA SER A 44 1.92 15.01 -3.90
C SER A 44 1.24 16.39 -3.89
N ASN A 45 0.15 16.56 -4.65
CA ASN A 45 -0.64 17.80 -4.69
C ASN A 45 -1.26 18.16 -3.33
N ALA A 46 -1.54 17.16 -2.49
CA ALA A 46 -2.03 17.34 -1.13
C ALA A 46 -0.92 17.63 -0.09
N GLY A 47 0.34 17.68 -0.50
CA GLY A 47 1.48 17.99 0.37
C GLY A 47 2.13 16.75 1.02
N ILE A 48 1.69 15.54 0.72
CA ILE A 48 2.30 14.30 1.20
C ILE A 48 3.66 14.11 0.52
N ARG A 49 4.68 13.79 1.31
CA ARG A 49 6.06 13.55 0.85
C ARG A 49 6.48 12.09 0.96
N GLU A 50 5.89 11.35 1.89
CA GLU A 50 6.16 9.93 2.10
C GLU A 50 4.85 9.14 2.05
N LEU A 51 4.81 8.11 1.19
CA LEU A 51 3.61 7.30 0.98
C LEU A 51 3.91 5.82 1.15
N TYR A 52 3.33 5.23 2.18
CA TYR A 52 3.45 3.80 2.46
C TYR A 52 2.50 3.00 1.60
N THR A 53 3.04 2.01 0.89
CA THR A 53 2.30 1.08 0.02
C THR A 53 2.25 -0.32 0.64
N SER A 54 1.46 -1.23 0.08
CA SER A 54 1.47 -2.65 0.47
C SER A 54 2.43 -3.50 -0.39
N GLU A 55 3.26 -2.88 -1.21
CA GLU A 55 4.31 -3.59 -1.94
C GLU A 55 5.33 -4.14 -0.93
N PRO A 56 5.54 -5.47 -0.87
CA PRO A 56 6.46 -6.07 0.11
C PRO A 56 7.91 -5.95 -0.37
N THR A 57 8.45 -4.75 -0.29
CA THR A 57 9.81 -4.40 -0.72
C THR A 57 10.52 -3.52 0.28
N GLN A 58 11.85 -3.64 0.35
CA GLN A 58 12.73 -2.71 1.07
C GLN A 58 13.22 -1.57 0.16
N LYS A 59 12.88 -1.63 -1.13
CA LYS A 59 13.28 -0.59 -2.09
C LYS A 59 12.43 0.66 -1.85
N ILE A 60 13.12 1.76 -1.57
CA ILE A 60 12.54 3.10 -1.56
C ILE A 60 12.65 3.68 -2.97
N SER A 61 11.60 4.30 -3.46
CA SER A 61 11.57 4.89 -4.80
C SER A 61 10.87 6.24 -4.79
N GLN A 62 11.36 7.18 -5.61
CA GLN A 62 10.68 8.45 -5.85
C GLN A 62 9.67 8.31 -6.97
N LYS A 63 8.45 8.81 -6.74
CA LYS A 63 7.37 8.85 -7.72
C LYS A 63 6.59 10.15 -7.54
N GLU A 64 6.53 11.00 -8.57
CA GLU A 64 5.76 12.25 -8.56
C GLU A 64 6.07 13.14 -7.32
N ASN A 65 7.35 13.31 -6.98
CA ASN A 65 7.82 14.04 -5.78
C ASN A 65 7.42 13.42 -4.43
N VAL A 66 6.93 12.18 -4.43
CA VAL A 66 6.59 11.41 -3.22
C VAL A 66 7.55 10.24 -3.08
N THR A 67 8.08 10.05 -1.89
CA THR A 67 8.87 8.87 -1.54
C THR A 67 7.94 7.69 -1.29
N ALA A 68 7.97 6.69 -2.17
CA ALA A 68 7.20 5.46 -2.02
C ALA A 68 7.98 4.44 -1.17
N ILE A 69 7.36 3.97 -0.10
CA ILE A 69 7.93 3.04 0.88
C ILE A 69 7.06 1.78 0.92
N GLY A 70 7.67 0.62 0.70
CA GLY A 70 7.00 -0.66 0.81
C GLY A 70 6.79 -1.10 2.26
N ARG A 71 5.86 -2.03 2.49
CA ARG A 71 5.59 -2.59 3.82
C ARG A 71 5.44 -4.10 3.77
N TYR A 72 5.94 -4.77 4.79
CA TYR A 72 5.63 -6.17 5.06
C TYR A 72 4.53 -6.26 6.11
N VAL A 73 3.52 -7.08 5.82
CA VAL A 73 2.39 -7.30 6.74
C VAL A 73 2.77 -8.39 7.73
N ILE A 74 2.66 -8.10 9.01
CA ILE A 74 2.78 -9.09 10.09
C ILE A 74 1.37 -9.58 10.42
N HIS A 75 1.18 -10.88 10.32
CA HIS A 75 -0.10 -11.54 10.64
C HIS A 75 -0.05 -12.14 12.05
N ASN A 76 -1.21 -12.24 12.69
CA ASN A 76 -1.35 -12.78 14.04
C ASN A 76 -0.96 -14.27 14.19
N ASN A 77 -0.89 -15.00 13.08
CA ASN A 77 -0.46 -16.41 13.04
C ASN A 77 1.04 -16.59 12.76
N MET A 78 1.81 -15.48 12.62
CA MET A 78 3.26 -15.54 12.46
C MET A 78 3.94 -15.74 13.80
N THR A 79 4.92 -16.65 13.83
CA THR A 79 5.78 -16.84 14.99
C THR A 79 6.88 -15.77 15.05
N THR A 80 7.57 -15.66 16.18
CA THR A 80 8.73 -14.77 16.33
C THR A 80 9.81 -15.11 15.30
N GLU A 81 10.06 -16.41 15.06
CA GLU A 81 11.01 -16.90 14.07
C GLU A 81 10.66 -16.51 12.64
N ASP A 82 9.35 -16.49 12.31
CA ASP A 82 8.87 -16.02 11.00
C ASP A 82 9.17 -14.53 10.81
N VAL A 83 8.92 -13.72 11.84
CA VAL A 83 9.20 -12.27 11.81
C VAL A 83 10.70 -12.01 11.71
N VAL A 84 11.51 -12.68 12.51
CA VAL A 84 12.98 -12.59 12.43
C VAL A 84 13.47 -13.01 11.05
N SER A 85 12.95 -14.12 10.50
CA SER A 85 13.28 -14.59 9.15
C SER A 85 12.92 -13.57 8.08
N LEU A 86 11.80 -12.90 8.21
CA LEU A 86 11.37 -11.83 7.29
C LEU A 86 12.35 -10.64 7.30
N VAL A 87 12.87 -10.28 8.48
CA VAL A 87 13.83 -9.18 8.63
C VAL A 87 15.22 -9.57 8.10
N VAL A 88 15.69 -10.77 8.44
CA VAL A 88 17.09 -11.17 8.19
C VAL A 88 17.27 -11.83 6.82
N LYS A 89 16.34 -12.71 6.38
CA LYS A 89 16.53 -13.57 5.20
C LYS A 89 16.01 -12.94 3.91
N LYS A 90 16.92 -12.68 2.98
CA LYS A 90 16.58 -12.10 1.65
C LYS A 90 15.70 -13.03 0.80
N ASP A 91 15.90 -14.34 0.88
CA ASP A 91 15.12 -15.33 0.13
C ASP A 91 13.65 -15.39 0.59
N VAL A 92 13.38 -15.21 1.88
CA VAL A 92 12.02 -15.10 2.44
C VAL A 92 11.32 -13.87 1.83
N ARG A 93 11.96 -12.72 1.87
CA ARG A 93 11.42 -11.49 1.27
C ARG A 93 11.18 -11.62 -0.23
N ARG A 94 12.14 -12.26 -0.96
CA ARG A 94 12.00 -12.51 -2.41
C ARG A 94 10.80 -13.39 -2.74
N ARG A 95 10.54 -14.46 -1.97
CA ARG A 95 9.36 -15.32 -2.15
C ARG A 95 8.06 -14.55 -1.93
N ILE A 96 7.98 -13.73 -0.88
CA ILE A 96 6.82 -12.89 -0.60
C ILE A 96 6.59 -11.91 -1.75
N TYR A 97 7.63 -11.26 -2.25
CA TYR A 97 7.54 -10.32 -3.36
C TYR A 97 7.05 -11.00 -4.65
N ILE A 98 7.62 -12.16 -5.00
CA ILE A 98 7.19 -12.93 -6.19
C ILE A 98 5.72 -13.33 -6.07
N ARG A 99 5.29 -13.86 -4.93
CA ARG A 99 3.89 -14.20 -4.68
C ARG A 99 2.97 -12.99 -4.82
N TRP A 100 3.37 -11.86 -4.29
CA TRP A 100 2.61 -10.61 -4.39
C TRP A 100 2.49 -10.16 -5.87
N LYS A 101 3.58 -10.19 -6.63
CA LYS A 101 3.58 -9.87 -8.07
C LYS A 101 2.68 -10.82 -8.87
N LEU A 102 2.72 -12.11 -8.61
CA LEU A 102 1.84 -13.07 -9.27
C LEU A 102 0.36 -12.77 -9.00
N LEU A 103 0.01 -12.44 -7.75
CA LEU A 103 -1.35 -12.06 -7.40
C LEU A 103 -1.78 -10.75 -8.07
N GLU A 104 -0.89 -9.78 -8.24
CA GLU A 104 -1.17 -8.57 -9.02
C GLU A 104 -1.47 -8.90 -10.49
N CYS A 105 -0.64 -9.74 -11.12
CA CYS A 105 -0.88 -10.17 -12.50
C CYS A 105 -2.22 -10.90 -12.64
N VAL A 106 -2.56 -11.79 -11.71
CA VAL A 106 -3.85 -12.48 -11.71
C VAL A 106 -5.02 -11.50 -11.56
N LYS A 107 -4.91 -10.53 -10.66
CA LYS A 107 -5.93 -9.47 -10.50
C LYS A 107 -6.08 -8.63 -11.77
N ALA A 108 -4.98 -8.26 -12.41
CA ALA A 108 -5.00 -7.49 -13.65
C ALA A 108 -5.66 -8.26 -14.80
N LEU A 109 -5.43 -9.57 -14.91
CA LEU A 109 -6.00 -10.42 -15.95
C LEU A 109 -7.49 -10.75 -15.73
N PHE A 110 -7.88 -11.01 -14.49
CA PHE A 110 -9.24 -11.48 -14.16
C PHE A 110 -10.18 -10.37 -13.68
N GLY A 111 -9.68 -9.15 -13.39
CA GLY A 111 -10.48 -7.99 -13.01
C GLY A 111 -11.56 -8.29 -11.96
N SER A 112 -12.82 -7.91 -12.25
CA SER A 112 -13.96 -8.13 -11.35
C SER A 112 -14.29 -9.61 -11.09
N LYS A 113 -13.85 -10.55 -11.95
CA LYS A 113 -14.04 -11.99 -11.74
C LYS A 113 -13.15 -12.51 -10.59
N TYR A 114 -12.03 -11.86 -10.31
CA TYR A 114 -11.17 -12.22 -9.19
C TYR A 114 -11.85 -12.04 -7.83
N ASP A 115 -12.62 -10.97 -7.64
CA ASP A 115 -13.33 -10.72 -6.37
C ASP A 115 -14.43 -11.75 -6.14
N LYS A 116 -15.10 -12.21 -7.20
CA LYS A 116 -16.08 -13.32 -7.12
C LYS A 116 -15.42 -14.65 -6.76
N LEU A 117 -14.28 -14.97 -7.37
CA LEU A 117 -13.51 -16.18 -7.05
C LEU A 117 -12.97 -16.16 -5.61
N LYS A 118 -12.47 -15.03 -5.15
CA LYS A 118 -12.00 -14.83 -3.78
C LYS A 118 -13.14 -15.00 -2.77
N SER A 119 -14.32 -14.45 -3.04
CA SER A 119 -15.49 -14.57 -2.16
C SER A 119 -15.99 -16.01 -2.08
N LEU A 120 -15.94 -16.76 -3.19
CA LEU A 120 -16.28 -18.19 -3.22
C LEU A 120 -15.29 -19.04 -2.41
N TYR A 121 -13.99 -18.78 -2.58
CA TYR A 121 -12.94 -19.47 -1.83
C TYR A 121 -13.03 -19.22 -0.31
N LEU A 122 -13.37 -17.99 0.10
CA LEU A 122 -13.54 -17.64 1.52
C LEU A 122 -14.82 -18.23 2.14
N LYS A 123 -15.82 -18.56 1.32
CA LYS A 123 -17.04 -19.25 1.79
C LYS A 123 -16.88 -20.78 1.93
N LEU A 124 -15.84 -21.32 1.31
CA LEU A 124 -15.56 -22.78 1.35
C LEU A 124 -14.53 -23.14 2.45
N LYS A 125 -14.07 -22.18 3.24
CA LYS A 125 -13.13 -22.33 4.34
C LYS A 125 -13.77 -21.97 5.67
#